data_6b7c7050ac909c584a7ad9728b610c90
#
_entry.id   6b7c7050ac909c584a7ad9728b610c90
#
_cell.length_a   1.000
_cell.length_b   1.000
_cell.length_c   1.000
_cell.angle_alpha   90.00
_cell.angle_beta   90.00
_cell.angle_gamma   90.00
#
_symmetry.space_group_name_H-M   'P 1'
#
loop_
_entity.id
_entity.type
_entity.pdbx_description
1 polymer ?
#
loop_
_entity_poly.entity_id
_entity_poly.type
_entity_poly.pdbx_seq_one_letter_code
_entity_poly.pdbx_strand_id
1 'polypeptide(L)'
;SGWKGMVSSHLGAIRGGVAHNGTDIVPPSVMYSLIAPSQGIVIGTQTGFANGVTQTKGNAQRGNFVFVYYGESSSGGVFVLYQHLSPGFSWKIGDTIPAGAVIGQTGWSGLCYSSHGGTGEHLHLEMYYGTQQVNPEAYMSN
;
A
#
# COMPACT_ATOMS: atom_id res chain seq x y z
N SER A 1 1.79 13.88 -6.67
CA SER A 1 2.28 12.85 -5.76
C SER A 1 3.54 12.17 -6.27
N GLY A 2 3.89 12.34 -7.50
CA GLY A 2 5.09 11.71 -8.08
C GLY A 2 5.04 10.19 -8.17
N TRP A 3 3.86 9.59 -8.08
CA TRP A 3 3.74 8.16 -8.24
C TRP A 3 4.06 7.74 -9.68
N LYS A 4 4.88 6.71 -9.81
CA LYS A 4 5.26 6.15 -11.11
C LYS A 4 5.00 4.64 -11.08
N GLY A 5 3.98 4.24 -11.78
CA GLY A 5 3.61 2.84 -11.86
C GLY A 5 2.37 2.70 -12.71
N MET A 6 1.94 1.48 -12.90
CA MET A 6 0.75 1.18 -13.68
C MET A 6 -0.31 0.57 -12.80
N VAL A 7 -1.51 1.12 -12.82
CA VAL A 7 -2.64 0.53 -12.10
C VAL A 7 -3.01 -0.78 -12.82
N SER A 8 -2.90 -1.90 -12.09
CA SER A 8 -3.22 -3.21 -12.62
C SER A 8 -4.62 -3.67 -12.21
N SER A 9 -5.17 -3.11 -11.13
CA SER A 9 -6.53 -3.42 -10.68
C SER A 9 -7.09 -2.24 -9.90
N HIS A 10 -8.21 -1.70 -10.37
CA HIS A 10 -8.85 -0.52 -9.78
C HIS A 10 -9.71 -0.88 -8.57
N LEU A 11 -9.93 0.12 -7.68
CA LEU A 11 -10.88 0.00 -6.58
C LEU A 11 -12.27 -0.34 -7.16
N GLY A 12 -12.91 -1.36 -6.57
CA GLY A 12 -14.23 -1.82 -7.00
C GLY A 12 -14.24 -2.73 -8.22
N ALA A 13 -13.09 -3.00 -8.85
CA ALA A 13 -13.03 -3.97 -9.95
C ALA A 13 -13.52 -5.34 -9.47
N ILE A 14 -14.38 -5.96 -10.25
CA ILE A 14 -14.95 -7.27 -9.89
C ILE A 14 -14.00 -8.38 -10.29
N ARG A 15 -13.62 -9.20 -9.31
CA ARG A 15 -12.72 -10.34 -9.50
C ARG A 15 -13.34 -11.54 -8.80
N GLY A 16 -13.69 -12.58 -9.57
CA GLY A 16 -14.33 -13.77 -9.02
C GLY A 16 -15.64 -13.47 -8.27
N GLY A 17 -16.39 -12.45 -8.70
CA GLY A 17 -17.62 -12.04 -8.05
C GLY A 17 -17.45 -11.13 -6.83
N VAL A 18 -16.21 -10.75 -6.50
CA VAL A 18 -15.90 -9.90 -5.33
C VAL A 18 -15.30 -8.57 -5.79
N ALA A 19 -15.82 -7.46 -5.27
CA ALA A 19 -15.28 -6.14 -5.55
C ALA A 19 -13.91 -5.97 -4.88
N HIS A 20 -12.94 -5.42 -5.64
CA HIS A 20 -11.60 -5.14 -5.13
C HIS A 20 -11.65 -4.00 -4.10
N ASN A 21 -11.08 -4.21 -2.93
CA ASN A 21 -11.13 -3.27 -1.81
C ASN A 21 -9.94 -2.32 -1.76
N GLY A 22 -9.30 -2.08 -2.87
CA GLY A 22 -8.15 -1.18 -2.98
C GLY A 22 -7.73 -1.03 -4.42
N THR A 23 -6.59 -0.40 -4.62
CA THR A 23 -5.99 -0.19 -5.93
C THR A 23 -4.65 -0.90 -5.99
N ASP A 24 -4.47 -1.79 -6.96
CA ASP A 24 -3.20 -2.49 -7.15
C ASP A 24 -2.38 -1.76 -8.21
N ILE A 25 -1.12 -1.51 -7.89
CA ILE A 25 -0.20 -0.74 -8.72
C ILE A 25 1.07 -1.56 -8.91
N VAL A 26 1.43 -1.80 -10.16
CA VAL A 26 2.70 -2.44 -10.51
C VAL A 26 3.78 -1.36 -10.53
N PRO A 27 4.84 -1.50 -9.73
CA PRO A 27 5.89 -0.48 -9.69
C PRO A 27 6.74 -0.50 -10.97
N PRO A 28 7.44 0.62 -11.26
CA PRO A 28 8.29 0.69 -12.46
C PRO A 28 9.55 -0.17 -12.37
N SER A 29 9.93 -0.58 -11.18
CA SER A 29 11.07 -1.48 -10.97
C SER A 29 10.86 -2.31 -9.71
N VAL A 30 11.64 -3.38 -9.58
CA VAL A 30 11.57 -4.29 -8.42
C VAL A 30 11.96 -3.56 -7.14
N MET A 31 11.20 -3.78 -6.07
CA MET A 31 11.44 -3.20 -4.75
C MET A 31 11.60 -1.68 -4.80
N TYR A 32 10.61 -1.04 -5.44
CA TYR A 32 10.61 0.40 -5.67
C TYR A 32 10.36 1.16 -4.36
N SER A 33 11.16 2.19 -4.08
CA SER A 33 11.02 2.98 -2.86
C SER A 33 9.79 3.87 -2.92
N LEU A 34 8.95 3.77 -1.89
CA LEU A 34 7.74 4.58 -1.73
C LEU A 34 8.05 5.78 -0.86
N ILE A 35 7.78 6.96 -1.38
CA ILE A 35 8.14 8.23 -0.73
C ILE A 35 6.88 8.86 -0.12
N ALA A 36 6.99 9.33 1.12
CA ALA A 36 5.90 10.02 1.78
C ALA A 36 5.61 11.35 1.08
N PRO A 37 4.37 11.58 0.61
CA PRO A 37 4.02 12.81 -0.11
C PRO A 37 3.94 14.04 0.82
N SER A 38 3.76 13.81 2.11
CA SER A 38 3.71 14.83 3.14
C SER A 38 4.10 14.18 4.46
N GLN A 39 4.23 14.99 5.52
CA GLN A 39 4.48 14.45 6.85
C GLN A 39 3.27 13.64 7.31
N GLY A 40 3.53 12.46 7.87
CA GLY A 40 2.50 11.59 8.39
C GLY A 40 2.87 10.94 9.71
N ILE A 41 1.90 10.30 10.32
CA ILE A 41 2.08 9.55 11.57
C ILE A 41 1.69 8.09 11.31
N VAL A 42 2.56 7.17 11.72
CA VAL A 42 2.30 5.74 11.60
C VAL A 42 1.25 5.33 12.63
N ILE A 43 0.13 4.79 12.18
CA ILE A 43 -0.95 4.33 13.05
C ILE A 43 -1.12 2.82 13.05
N GLY A 44 -0.43 2.12 12.17
CA GLY A 44 -0.42 0.66 12.14
C GLY A 44 0.75 0.14 11.32
N THR A 45 1.27 -1.01 11.72
CA THR A 45 2.31 -1.71 10.96
C THR A 45 2.15 -3.21 11.10
N GLN A 46 2.64 -3.93 10.10
CA GLN A 46 2.83 -5.37 10.18
C GLN A 46 4.15 -5.71 9.49
N THR A 47 4.97 -6.53 10.15
CA THR A 47 6.28 -6.93 9.65
C THR A 47 6.46 -8.43 9.84
N GLY A 48 7.60 -8.96 9.40
CA GLY A 48 7.96 -10.35 9.64
C GLY A 48 7.66 -11.28 8.48
N PHE A 49 7.23 -10.76 7.34
CA PHE A 49 6.92 -11.60 6.18
C PHE A 49 7.98 -11.41 5.08
N ALA A 50 8.57 -12.51 4.66
CA ALA A 50 9.47 -12.50 3.51
C ALA A 50 8.67 -12.39 2.21
N ASN A 51 9.27 -11.76 1.20
CA ASN A 51 8.70 -11.77 -0.15
C ASN A 51 8.65 -13.22 -0.67
N GLY A 52 7.55 -13.57 -1.32
CA GLY A 52 7.38 -14.87 -1.94
C GLY A 52 6.87 -15.97 -1.03
N VAL A 53 6.68 -15.70 0.26
CA VAL A 53 6.05 -16.64 1.18
C VAL A 53 4.57 -16.28 1.27
N THR A 54 3.73 -17.11 0.64
CA THR A 54 2.29 -16.85 0.55
C THR A 54 1.62 -17.02 1.91
N GLN A 55 0.82 -16.03 2.28
CA GLN A 55 0.00 -16.03 3.49
C GLN A 55 -1.48 -16.00 3.08
N THR A 56 -2.28 -16.89 3.64
CA THR A 56 -3.67 -17.09 3.20
C THR A 56 -4.72 -16.77 4.25
N LYS A 57 -4.33 -16.33 5.46
CA LYS A 57 -5.27 -16.17 6.57
C LYS A 57 -5.20 -14.75 7.17
N GLY A 58 -6.38 -14.13 7.27
CA GLY A 58 -6.55 -12.88 8.00
C GLY A 58 -5.63 -11.76 7.54
N ASN A 59 -5.12 -10.98 8.47
CA ASN A 59 -4.24 -9.86 8.17
C ASN A 59 -2.89 -10.28 7.57
N ALA A 60 -2.47 -11.52 7.75
CA ALA A 60 -1.23 -12.01 7.14
C ALA A 60 -1.28 -11.93 5.61
N GLN A 61 -2.48 -11.98 5.02
CA GLN A 61 -2.66 -11.82 3.57
C GLN A 61 -2.17 -10.45 3.07
N ARG A 62 -2.17 -9.43 3.92
CA ARG A 62 -1.70 -8.09 3.58
C ARG A 62 -0.17 -8.01 3.49
N GLY A 63 0.53 -9.03 3.99
CA GLY A 63 1.99 -9.02 4.08
C GLY A 63 2.48 -7.93 5.02
N ASN A 64 3.66 -7.40 4.74
CA ASN A 64 4.16 -6.26 5.50
C ASN A 64 3.40 -5.01 5.06
N PHE A 65 2.96 -4.20 6.02
CA PHE A 65 2.24 -2.97 5.69
C PHE A 65 2.60 -1.83 6.63
N VAL A 66 2.39 -0.61 6.15
CA VAL A 66 2.46 0.62 6.94
C VAL A 66 1.15 1.37 6.71
N PHE A 67 0.48 1.74 7.79
CA PHE A 67 -0.76 2.52 7.75
C PHE A 67 -0.45 3.91 8.31
N VAL A 68 -0.70 4.95 7.50
CA VAL A 68 -0.25 6.32 7.78
C VAL A 68 -1.42 7.28 7.83
N TYR A 69 -1.44 8.13 8.86
CA TYR A 69 -2.34 9.26 8.96
C TYR A 69 -1.61 10.51 8.49
N TYR A 70 -2.16 11.19 7.50
CA TYR A 70 -1.55 12.38 6.88
C TYR A 70 -2.20 13.70 7.30
N GLY A 71 -2.98 13.71 8.38
CA GLY A 71 -3.62 14.92 8.86
C GLY A 71 -5.05 15.10 8.35
N GLU A 72 -5.64 16.23 8.68
CA GLU A 72 -7.03 16.52 8.35
C GLU A 72 -7.18 17.27 7.04
N SER A 73 -8.23 16.94 6.31
CA SER A 73 -8.65 17.67 5.12
C SER A 73 -10.09 18.15 5.30
N SER A 74 -10.62 18.90 4.32
CA SER A 74 -12.02 19.30 4.32
C SER A 74 -12.98 18.11 4.30
N SER A 75 -12.51 16.94 3.88
CA SER A 75 -13.30 15.72 3.80
C SER A 75 -13.07 14.75 4.98
N GLY A 76 -12.29 15.16 5.97
CA GLY A 76 -11.92 14.36 7.13
C GLY A 76 -10.46 13.99 7.17
N GLY A 77 -10.08 13.15 8.13
CA GLY A 77 -8.71 12.68 8.26
C GLY A 77 -8.27 11.83 7.06
N VAL A 78 -7.05 12.03 6.60
CA VAL A 78 -6.50 11.32 5.44
C VAL A 78 -5.66 10.16 5.92
N PHE A 79 -6.04 8.94 5.52
CA PHE A 79 -5.36 7.71 5.90
C PHE A 79 -4.97 6.94 4.64
N VAL A 80 -3.75 6.42 4.62
CA VAL A 80 -3.27 5.60 3.48
C VAL A 80 -2.63 4.33 4.02
N LEU A 81 -3.03 3.20 3.46
CA LEU A 81 -2.52 1.88 3.81
C LEU A 81 -1.71 1.33 2.64
N TYR A 82 -0.43 1.09 2.90
CA TYR A 82 0.54 0.55 1.93
C TYR A 82 0.79 -0.91 2.26
N GLN A 83 0.43 -1.84 1.38
CA GLN A 83 0.48 -3.28 1.65
C GLN A 83 1.39 -4.04 0.69
N HIS A 84 1.71 -5.27 1.06
CA HIS A 84 2.59 -6.20 0.36
C HIS A 84 4.03 -5.68 0.23
N LEU A 85 4.46 -4.91 1.21
CA LEU A 85 5.79 -4.31 1.19
C LEU A 85 6.88 -5.35 1.39
N SER A 86 8.06 -5.07 0.83
CA SER A 86 9.27 -5.81 1.15
C SER A 86 9.61 -5.63 2.63
N PRO A 87 10.23 -6.63 3.27
CA PRO A 87 10.71 -6.47 4.65
C PRO A 87 11.85 -5.47 4.70
N GLY A 88 12.12 -4.92 5.88
CA GLY A 88 13.29 -4.06 6.10
C GLY A 88 12.99 -2.67 6.63
N PHE A 89 11.72 -2.22 6.57
CA PHE A 89 11.37 -0.96 7.25
C PHE A 89 11.24 -1.20 8.76
N SER A 90 11.44 -0.14 9.54
CA SER A 90 11.46 -0.23 11.01
C SER A 90 10.48 0.71 11.69
N TRP A 91 9.49 1.23 10.97
CA TRP A 91 8.48 2.11 11.54
C TRP A 91 7.69 1.43 12.65
N LYS A 92 7.35 2.22 13.68
CA LYS A 92 6.50 1.79 14.80
C LYS A 92 5.31 2.73 14.92
N ILE A 93 4.23 2.24 15.49
CA ILE A 93 3.04 3.06 15.76
C ILE A 93 3.46 4.28 16.57
N GLY A 94 3.05 5.45 16.12
CA GLY A 94 3.39 6.74 16.73
C GLY A 94 4.56 7.46 16.09
N ASP A 95 5.34 6.79 15.24
CA ASP A 95 6.45 7.43 14.56
C ASP A 95 5.95 8.48 13.57
N THR A 96 6.71 9.57 13.45
CA THR A 96 6.48 10.59 12.44
C THR A 96 7.32 10.28 11.21
N ILE A 97 6.67 10.19 10.05
CA ILE A 97 7.35 10.06 8.76
C ILE A 97 7.45 11.45 8.15
N PRO A 98 8.66 11.99 7.98
CA PRO A 98 8.83 13.29 7.32
C PRO A 98 8.40 13.25 5.86
N ALA A 99 7.92 14.38 5.33
CA ALA A 99 7.69 14.51 3.89
C ALA A 99 8.97 14.17 3.13
N GLY A 100 8.86 13.37 2.08
CA GLY A 100 10.00 12.95 1.26
C GLY A 100 10.78 11.75 1.80
N ALA A 101 10.48 11.27 3.00
CA ALA A 101 11.13 10.08 3.55
C ALA A 101 10.61 8.81 2.88
N VAL A 102 11.43 7.77 2.87
CA VAL A 102 11.04 6.46 2.34
C VAL A 102 10.15 5.76 3.37
N ILE A 103 8.94 5.41 2.96
CA ILE A 103 7.99 4.62 3.78
C ILE A 103 8.43 3.17 3.83
N GLY A 104 8.80 2.62 2.68
CA GLY A 104 9.22 1.25 2.48
C GLY A 104 9.41 1.00 1.00
N GLN A 105 9.62 -0.24 0.65
CA GLN A 105 9.77 -0.66 -0.75
C GLN A 105 8.63 -1.58 -1.12
N THR A 106 8.18 -1.50 -2.38
CA THR A 106 7.20 -2.44 -2.91
C THR A 106 7.74 -3.87 -2.80
N GLY A 107 6.84 -4.84 -2.74
CA GLY A 107 7.24 -6.21 -2.58
C GLY A 107 6.14 -7.17 -3.02
N TRP A 108 6.27 -8.43 -2.60
CA TRP A 108 5.31 -9.49 -2.86
C TRP A 108 5.14 -10.38 -1.62
N SER A 109 5.13 -9.73 -0.45
CA SER A 109 4.83 -10.39 0.82
C SER A 109 3.31 -10.55 0.99
N GLY A 110 2.89 -11.54 1.74
CA GLY A 110 1.47 -11.82 1.96
C GLY A 110 0.85 -12.63 0.81
N LEU A 111 -0.35 -12.25 0.41
CA LEU A 111 -1.08 -12.94 -0.67
C LEU A 111 -0.94 -12.16 -1.97
N CYS A 112 0.01 -12.57 -2.80
CA CYS A 112 0.27 -11.95 -4.09
C CYS A 112 0.25 -13.03 -5.17
N TYR A 113 -0.48 -12.75 -6.26
CA TYR A 113 -0.59 -13.65 -7.39
C TYR A 113 0.06 -13.05 -8.62
N SER A 114 0.60 -13.92 -9.48
CA SER A 114 0.95 -13.56 -10.84
C SER A 114 0.29 -14.53 -11.80
N SER A 115 -0.53 -14.01 -12.70
CA SER A 115 -1.17 -14.83 -13.75
C SER A 115 -0.25 -15.07 -14.94
N HIS A 116 0.90 -14.42 -15.01
CA HIS A 116 1.82 -14.45 -16.16
C HIS A 116 3.21 -14.96 -15.78
N GLY A 117 3.32 -15.61 -14.66
CA GLY A 117 4.62 -16.04 -14.16
C GLY A 117 5.43 -14.92 -13.53
N GLY A 118 6.17 -14.78 -12.74
CA GLY A 118 6.81 -13.70 -12.01
C GLY A 118 6.41 -13.71 -10.56
N THR A 119 6.80 -12.68 -9.86
CA THR A 119 6.63 -12.61 -8.41
C THR A 119 5.22 -12.21 -7.97
N GLY A 120 4.49 -11.54 -8.83
CA GLY A 120 3.23 -10.90 -8.45
C GLY A 120 3.44 -9.58 -7.70
N GLU A 121 4.63 -9.02 -7.76
CA GLU A 121 4.95 -7.78 -7.06
C GLU A 121 3.98 -6.67 -7.43
N HIS A 122 3.33 -6.08 -6.43
CA HIS A 122 2.47 -4.93 -6.60
C HIS A 122 2.29 -4.22 -5.27
N LEU A 123 1.92 -2.93 -5.33
CA LEU A 123 1.46 -2.19 -4.16
C LEU A 123 -0.07 -2.28 -4.13
N HIS A 124 -0.63 -2.81 -3.05
CA HIS A 124 -2.05 -2.70 -2.78
C HIS A 124 -2.25 -1.45 -1.92
N LEU A 125 -2.91 -0.45 -2.48
CA LEU A 125 -3.08 0.86 -1.86
C LEU A 125 -4.54 1.06 -1.47
N GLU A 126 -4.78 1.41 -0.20
CA GLU A 126 -6.09 1.83 0.27
C GLU A 126 -5.98 3.23 0.83
N MET A 127 -6.94 4.09 0.50
CA MET A 127 -7.00 5.45 0.98
C MET A 127 -8.36 5.73 1.58
N TYR A 128 -8.39 6.47 2.68
CA TYR A 128 -9.62 6.78 3.41
C TYR A 128 -9.67 8.27 3.75
N TYR A 129 -10.87 8.84 3.67
CA TYR A 129 -11.22 10.10 4.35
C TYR A 129 -12.09 9.72 5.55
N GLY A 130 -11.56 9.88 6.77
CA GLY A 130 -12.22 9.34 7.95
C GLY A 130 -12.34 7.83 7.85
N THR A 131 -13.56 7.32 7.88
CA THR A 131 -13.85 5.88 7.74
C THR A 131 -14.29 5.50 6.33
N GLN A 132 -14.40 6.46 5.42
CA GLN A 132 -14.87 6.22 4.06
C GLN A 132 -13.70 5.95 3.13
N GLN A 133 -13.70 4.78 2.50
CA GLN A 133 -12.69 4.46 1.50
C GLN A 133 -12.93 5.27 0.22
N VAL A 134 -11.85 5.81 -0.33
CA VAL A 134 -11.88 6.61 -1.55
C VAL A 134 -10.90 6.03 -2.57
N ASN A 135 -11.10 6.38 -3.82
CA ASN A 135 -10.22 5.93 -4.90
C ASN A 135 -8.96 6.80 -4.92
N PRO A 136 -7.77 6.23 -4.63
CA PRO A 136 -6.54 7.01 -4.60
C PRO A 136 -6.10 7.51 -5.98
N GLU A 137 -6.62 6.95 -7.07
CA GLU A 137 -6.22 7.33 -8.43
C GLU A 137 -6.48 8.80 -8.73
N ALA A 138 -7.50 9.40 -8.09
CA ALA A 138 -7.80 10.82 -8.23
C ALA A 138 -6.68 11.73 -7.70
N TYR A 139 -5.81 11.20 -6.84
CA TYR A 139 -4.72 11.94 -6.17
C TYR A 139 -3.34 11.49 -6.65
N MET A 140 -3.28 10.54 -7.58
CA MET A 140 -2.03 10.08 -8.17
C MET A 140 -1.72 10.94 -9.38
N SER A 141 -0.50 11.47 -9.42
CA SER A 141 -0.03 12.25 -10.56
C SER A 141 1.25 11.64 -11.11
N ASN A 142 1.40 11.75 -12.38
CA ASN A 142 2.58 11.25 -13.09
C ASN A 142 3.64 12.33 -13.26
#